data_acc0216af101caec8d45ae164c4e7c63
#
_entry.id   acc0216af101caec8d45ae164c4e7c63
#
_cell.length_a   1.000
_cell.length_b   1.000
_cell.length_c   1.000
_cell.angle_alpha   90.00
_cell.angle_beta   90.00
_cell.angle_gamma   90.00
#
_symmetry.space_group_name_H-M   'P 1'
#
loop_
_entity.id
_entity.type
_entity.pdbx_description
1 polymer ?
#
loop_
_entity_poly.entity_id
_entity_poly.type
_entity_poly.pdbx_seq_one_letter_code
_entity_poly.pdbx_strand_id
1 'polypeptide(L)'
;GSNISDIAREKAGIIKEKTPIVIGETQDEIKSIFIDVANTKGSEIVFADDFIYDNYDCDLQGIYQKKNIKTVLKSSEILQQNDYKINDGHIKTGLNNVSNNTGLKGRWQVIQNNPLIICDTAHNIAALKEVISQLIRLEYSKLYFIVGFSDDKDLDKISKIFPENSEYYFVKPKVDRGKDSQDVKQIFQSNNRIGITQNSVNEAINQIKKTSTKDD
;
A
#
# COMPACT_ATOMS: atom_id res chain seq x y z
N GLY A 1 -9.88 -11.54 9.79
CA GLY A 1 -10.31 -11.24 11.17
C GLY A 1 -11.31 -10.09 11.20
N SER A 2 -12.25 -10.13 12.11
CA SER A 2 -13.30 -9.10 12.23
C SER A 2 -12.83 -7.86 13.02
N ASN A 3 -11.73 -7.97 13.75
CA ASN A 3 -11.12 -6.90 14.52
C ASN A 3 -9.59 -6.91 14.40
N ILE A 4 -8.94 -5.85 14.89
CA ILE A 4 -7.49 -5.68 14.78
C ILE A 4 -6.71 -6.78 15.52
N SER A 5 -7.22 -7.28 16.63
CA SER A 5 -6.57 -8.36 17.40
C SER A 5 -6.58 -9.69 16.66
N ASP A 6 -7.67 -10.01 15.95
CA ASP A 6 -7.74 -11.22 15.13
C ASP A 6 -6.75 -11.15 13.96
N ILE A 7 -6.67 -9.98 13.32
CA ILE A 7 -5.70 -9.74 12.25
C ILE A 7 -4.27 -9.89 12.80
N ALA A 8 -3.99 -9.35 13.99
CA ALA A 8 -2.67 -9.48 14.62
C ALA A 8 -2.30 -10.93 14.91
N ARG A 9 -3.24 -11.74 15.45
CA ARG A 9 -3.01 -13.19 15.68
C ARG A 9 -2.73 -13.92 14.37
N GLU A 10 -3.49 -13.63 13.32
CA GLU A 10 -3.26 -14.19 11.98
C GLU A 10 -1.84 -13.85 11.48
N LYS A 11 -1.42 -12.57 11.59
CA LYS A 11 -0.08 -12.15 11.20
C LYS A 11 1.02 -12.74 12.09
N ALA A 12 0.80 -12.84 13.40
CA ALA A 12 1.74 -13.48 14.33
C ALA A 12 1.93 -14.98 14.03
N GLY A 13 1.01 -15.61 13.31
CA GLY A 13 1.11 -17.02 12.90
C GLY A 13 2.31 -17.35 12.02
N ILE A 14 2.98 -16.36 11.41
CA ILE A 14 4.22 -16.58 10.65
C ILE A 14 5.46 -16.70 11.54
N ILE A 15 5.38 -16.34 12.83
CA ILE A 15 6.53 -16.41 13.77
C ILE A 15 6.94 -17.86 13.97
N LYS A 16 8.19 -18.17 13.65
CA LYS A 16 8.76 -19.52 13.75
C LYS A 16 9.64 -19.63 14.99
N GLU A 17 9.80 -20.86 15.46
CA GLU A 17 10.66 -21.14 16.63
C GLU A 17 12.09 -20.66 16.41
N LYS A 18 12.63 -19.98 17.42
CA LYS A 18 14.02 -19.50 17.47
C LYS A 18 14.46 -18.68 16.25
N THR A 19 13.50 -18.07 15.56
CA THR A 19 13.77 -17.23 14.39
C THR A 19 13.42 -15.79 14.73
N PRO A 20 14.35 -14.84 14.63
CA PRO A 20 14.07 -13.43 14.91
C PRO A 20 12.91 -12.89 14.06
N ILE A 21 12.09 -12.03 14.66
CA ILE A 21 10.96 -11.38 14.02
C ILE A 21 11.12 -9.86 14.07
N VAL A 22 10.91 -9.19 12.93
CA VAL A 22 10.87 -7.73 12.85
C VAL A 22 9.45 -7.28 12.64
N ILE A 23 8.96 -6.43 13.54
CA ILE A 23 7.69 -5.72 13.40
C ILE A 23 7.99 -4.34 12.82
N GLY A 24 7.35 -3.99 11.70
CA GLY A 24 7.65 -2.77 10.97
C GLY A 24 7.14 -1.49 11.65
N GLU A 25 5.97 -1.55 12.27
CA GLU A 25 5.33 -0.41 12.93
C GLU A 25 4.66 -0.85 14.24
N THR A 26 4.97 -0.17 15.32
CA THR A 26 4.39 -0.43 16.64
C THR A 26 2.95 0.06 16.69
N GLN A 27 2.05 -0.80 17.13
CA GLN A 27 0.66 -0.48 17.43
C GLN A 27 0.36 -0.98 18.84
N ASP A 28 0.25 -0.08 19.80
CA ASP A 28 0.17 -0.41 21.23
C ASP A 28 -0.97 -1.38 21.56
N GLU A 29 -2.10 -1.28 20.87
CA GLU A 29 -3.29 -2.12 21.06
C GLU A 29 -3.05 -3.61 20.78
N ILE A 30 -2.09 -3.93 19.93
CA ILE A 30 -1.81 -5.31 19.46
C ILE A 30 -0.35 -5.75 19.69
N LYS A 31 0.49 -4.85 20.19
CA LYS A 31 1.92 -5.11 20.47
C LYS A 31 2.13 -6.35 21.31
N SER A 32 1.34 -6.52 22.37
CA SER A 32 1.42 -7.66 23.28
C SER A 32 1.19 -9.00 22.58
N ILE A 33 0.30 -9.05 21.59
CA ILE A 33 -0.01 -10.29 20.83
C ILE A 33 1.26 -10.82 20.13
N PHE A 34 2.02 -9.94 19.49
CA PHE A 34 3.27 -10.33 18.83
C PHE A 34 4.35 -10.74 19.84
N ILE A 35 4.47 -10.01 20.96
CA ILE A 35 5.42 -10.33 22.04
C ILE A 35 5.12 -11.71 22.63
N ASP A 36 3.86 -12.01 22.95
CA ASP A 36 3.44 -13.27 23.55
C ASP A 36 3.74 -14.45 22.63
N VAL A 37 3.44 -14.34 21.34
CA VAL A 37 3.72 -15.37 20.35
C VAL A 37 5.24 -15.54 20.17
N ALA A 38 6.01 -14.46 20.07
CA ALA A 38 7.46 -14.51 19.96
C ALA A 38 8.09 -15.21 21.18
N ASN A 39 7.66 -14.86 22.40
CA ASN A 39 8.12 -15.49 23.63
C ASN A 39 7.81 -17.00 23.66
N THR A 40 6.59 -17.39 23.28
CA THR A 40 6.18 -18.79 23.19
C THR A 40 7.03 -19.59 22.20
N LYS A 41 7.50 -18.93 21.13
CA LYS A 41 8.37 -19.52 20.11
C LYS A 41 9.88 -19.43 20.45
N GLY A 42 10.24 -18.78 21.55
CA GLY A 42 11.64 -18.52 21.90
C GLY A 42 12.34 -17.65 20.84
N SER A 43 11.61 -16.74 20.21
CA SER A 43 12.06 -15.89 19.12
C SER A 43 12.33 -14.48 19.62
N GLU A 44 13.46 -13.90 19.23
CA GLU A 44 13.75 -12.49 19.47
C GLU A 44 12.76 -11.63 18.66
N ILE A 45 12.15 -10.63 19.30
CA ILE A 45 11.26 -9.69 18.64
C ILE A 45 11.85 -8.27 18.66
N VAL A 46 11.84 -7.61 17.52
CA VAL A 46 12.36 -6.25 17.37
C VAL A 46 11.33 -5.39 16.63
N PHE A 47 11.11 -4.16 17.10
CA PHE A 47 10.25 -3.16 16.47
C PHE A 47 11.13 -2.20 15.67
N ALA A 48 10.94 -2.14 14.35
CA ALA A 48 11.82 -1.38 13.46
C ALA A 48 11.66 0.14 13.61
N ASP A 49 10.52 0.61 14.07
CA ASP A 49 10.23 2.02 14.30
C ASP A 49 10.86 2.58 15.60
N ASP A 50 11.33 1.72 16.51
CA ASP A 50 12.12 2.13 17.68
C ASP A 50 13.52 2.64 17.29
N PHE A 51 13.95 2.43 16.03
CA PHE A 51 15.28 2.78 15.56
C PHE A 51 15.27 3.99 14.63
N ILE A 52 16.33 4.79 14.72
CA ILE A 52 16.59 5.91 13.82
C ILE A 52 17.64 5.45 12.81
N TYR A 53 17.32 5.62 11.53
CA TYR A 53 18.22 5.33 10.45
C TYR A 53 18.47 6.57 9.62
N ASP A 54 19.65 6.64 8.99
CA ASP A 54 19.94 7.63 7.96
C ASP A 54 18.95 7.51 6.80
N ASN A 55 18.78 8.57 6.03
CA ASN A 55 17.95 8.54 4.86
C ASN A 55 18.58 7.62 3.79
N TYR A 56 17.81 6.64 3.35
CA TYR A 56 18.12 5.80 2.21
C TYR A 56 17.19 6.18 1.06
N ASP A 57 17.77 6.39 -0.11
CA ASP A 57 16.99 6.56 -1.32
C ASP A 57 16.36 5.22 -1.75
N CYS A 58 15.17 5.30 -2.35
CA CYS A 58 14.45 4.14 -2.85
C CYS A 58 13.74 4.52 -4.16
N ASP A 59 13.76 3.63 -5.13
CA ASP A 59 13.06 3.84 -6.41
C ASP A 59 11.53 3.76 -6.28
N LEU A 60 11.01 3.26 -5.14
CA LEU A 60 9.59 3.27 -4.83
C LEU A 60 9.20 4.60 -4.16
N GLN A 61 8.36 5.40 -4.83
CA GLN A 61 8.10 6.80 -4.45
C GLN A 61 6.93 7.02 -3.48
N GLY A 62 6.21 5.97 -3.04
CA GLY A 62 5.15 6.10 -2.03
C GLY A 62 5.70 6.57 -0.68
N ILE A 63 5.08 7.58 -0.05
CA ILE A 63 5.53 8.11 1.26
C ILE A 63 5.60 7.03 2.35
N TYR A 64 4.73 6.02 2.27
CA TYR A 64 4.70 4.89 3.18
C TYR A 64 5.95 4.00 3.09
N GLN A 65 6.76 4.12 2.02
CA GLN A 65 8.01 3.38 1.89
C GLN A 65 9.04 3.77 2.94
N LYS A 66 8.98 4.98 3.49
CA LYS A 66 9.85 5.39 4.60
C LYS A 66 9.72 4.45 5.81
N LYS A 67 8.52 3.96 6.09
CA LYS A 67 8.27 2.97 7.15
C LYS A 67 8.79 1.58 6.74
N ASN A 68 8.52 1.17 5.50
CA ASN A 68 8.97 -0.11 4.97
C ASN A 68 10.50 -0.22 4.92
N ILE A 69 11.20 0.87 4.58
CA ILE A 69 12.67 0.92 4.58
C ILE A 69 13.24 0.63 5.97
N LYS A 70 12.66 1.16 7.05
CA LYS A 70 13.09 0.83 8.42
C LYS A 70 13.03 -0.67 8.70
N THR A 71 11.95 -1.32 8.25
CA THR A 71 11.79 -2.77 8.36
C THR A 71 12.88 -3.52 7.57
N VAL A 72 13.18 -3.06 6.36
CA VAL A 72 14.25 -3.65 5.52
C VAL A 72 15.60 -3.49 6.20
N LEU A 73 15.93 -2.30 6.68
CA LEU A 73 17.22 -2.02 7.34
C LEU A 73 17.39 -2.89 8.58
N LYS A 74 16.37 -2.95 9.45
CA LYS A 74 16.44 -3.78 10.67
C LYS A 74 16.54 -5.27 10.35
N SER A 75 15.81 -5.74 9.35
CA SER A 75 15.92 -7.11 8.89
C SER A 75 17.31 -7.44 8.33
N SER A 76 17.90 -6.48 7.60
CA SER A 76 19.26 -6.63 7.06
C SER A 76 20.32 -6.71 8.17
N GLU A 77 20.20 -5.90 9.24
CA GLU A 77 21.08 -5.97 10.41
C GLU A 77 21.00 -7.34 11.09
N ILE A 78 19.80 -7.88 11.29
CA ILE A 78 19.61 -9.21 11.87
C ILE A 78 20.22 -10.30 10.96
N LEU A 79 20.05 -10.19 9.66
CA LEU A 79 20.66 -11.12 8.71
C LEU A 79 22.18 -11.04 8.75
N GLN A 80 22.79 -9.85 8.86
CA GLN A 80 24.22 -9.67 9.03
C GLN A 80 24.75 -10.36 10.30
N GLN A 81 24.00 -10.26 11.42
CA GLN A 81 24.33 -10.94 12.68
C GLN A 81 24.26 -12.47 12.59
N ASN A 82 23.55 -12.99 11.58
CA ASN A 82 23.42 -14.41 11.26
C ASN A 82 24.28 -14.82 10.03
N ASP A 83 25.45 -14.20 9.87
CA ASP A 83 26.49 -14.52 8.90
C ASP A 83 26.11 -14.28 7.41
N TYR A 84 24.99 -13.60 7.13
CA TYR A 84 24.70 -13.19 5.75
C TYR A 84 25.62 -12.05 5.33
N LYS A 85 26.30 -12.20 4.22
CA LYS A 85 27.26 -11.22 3.68
C LYS A 85 26.55 -10.05 2.99
N ILE A 86 25.82 -9.26 3.77
CA ILE A 86 25.17 -8.04 3.36
C ILE A 86 26.00 -6.86 3.86
N ASN A 87 26.25 -5.86 3.02
CA ASN A 87 26.88 -4.61 3.43
C ASN A 87 26.00 -3.42 3.04
N ASP A 88 26.36 -2.22 3.47
CA ASP A 88 25.59 -1.00 3.21
C ASP A 88 25.46 -0.70 1.70
N GLY A 89 26.48 -0.99 0.92
CA GLY A 89 26.43 -0.87 -0.55
C GLY A 89 25.39 -1.79 -1.19
N HIS A 90 25.25 -3.03 -0.68
CA HIS A 90 24.19 -3.94 -1.14
C HIS A 90 22.79 -3.41 -0.81
N ILE A 91 22.61 -2.85 0.38
CA ILE A 91 21.32 -2.28 0.83
C ILE A 91 20.95 -1.08 -0.05
N LYS A 92 21.87 -0.13 -0.21
CA LYS A 92 21.66 1.07 -1.05
C LYS A 92 21.36 0.70 -2.51
N THR A 93 22.14 -0.21 -3.08
CA THR A 93 21.91 -0.68 -4.46
C THR A 93 20.57 -1.39 -4.58
N GLY A 94 20.21 -2.23 -3.61
CA GLY A 94 18.93 -2.95 -3.58
C GLY A 94 17.74 -2.01 -3.51
N LEU A 95 17.75 -1.02 -2.60
CA LEU A 95 16.68 -0.05 -2.44
C LEU A 95 16.51 0.87 -3.67
N ASN A 96 17.60 1.27 -4.31
CA ASN A 96 17.56 2.09 -5.52
C ASN A 96 17.13 1.32 -6.78
N ASN A 97 16.99 0.00 -6.70
CA ASN A 97 16.66 -0.85 -7.85
C ASN A 97 15.57 -1.89 -7.52
N VAL A 98 14.66 -1.60 -6.58
CA VAL A 98 13.62 -2.55 -6.17
C VAL A 98 12.76 -2.97 -7.37
N SER A 99 12.27 -1.99 -8.14
CA SER A 99 11.40 -2.25 -9.30
C SER A 99 12.10 -3.12 -10.36
N ASN A 100 13.35 -2.81 -10.67
CA ASN A 100 14.12 -3.54 -11.66
C ASN A 100 14.50 -4.96 -11.20
N ASN A 101 14.92 -5.10 -9.94
CA ASN A 101 15.40 -6.38 -9.39
C ASN A 101 14.25 -7.37 -9.14
N THR A 102 13.05 -6.87 -8.82
CA THR A 102 11.93 -7.72 -8.36
C THR A 102 10.74 -7.74 -9.32
N GLY A 103 10.66 -6.80 -10.25
CA GLY A 103 9.47 -6.60 -11.09
C GLY A 103 8.26 -6.09 -10.31
N LEU A 104 8.44 -5.57 -9.08
CA LEU A 104 7.36 -5.07 -8.23
C LEU A 104 6.63 -3.91 -8.92
N LYS A 105 5.31 -4.01 -8.98
CA LYS A 105 4.42 -3.00 -9.59
C LYS A 105 3.35 -2.55 -8.61
N GLY A 106 2.73 -1.41 -8.91
CA GLY A 106 1.59 -0.93 -8.13
C GLY A 106 1.96 -0.45 -6.71
N ARG A 107 3.11 0.17 -6.54
CA ARG A 107 3.52 0.86 -5.31
C ARG A 107 3.89 2.30 -5.64
N TRP A 108 2.88 3.17 -5.74
CA TRP A 108 3.03 4.53 -6.25
C TRP A 108 3.75 4.55 -7.60
N GLN A 109 3.37 3.63 -8.47
CA GLN A 109 4.03 3.45 -9.76
C GLN A 109 3.59 4.53 -10.74
N VAL A 110 4.49 5.41 -11.15
CA VAL A 110 4.26 6.36 -12.23
C VAL A 110 4.29 5.59 -13.55
N ILE A 111 3.15 5.54 -14.24
CA ILE A 111 3.01 4.88 -15.56
C ILE A 111 3.26 5.89 -16.68
N GLN A 112 2.86 7.14 -16.47
CA GLN A 112 2.97 8.23 -17.44
C GLN A 112 3.11 9.55 -16.69
N ASN A 113 3.86 10.52 -17.27
CA ASN A 113 4.09 11.81 -16.64
C ASN A 113 3.17 12.94 -17.16
N ASN A 114 2.64 12.84 -18.37
CA ASN A 114 1.82 13.91 -18.97
C ASN A 114 0.64 13.31 -19.77
N PRO A 115 -0.59 13.32 -19.26
CA PRO A 115 -0.97 13.61 -17.88
C PRO A 115 -0.32 12.62 -16.90
N LEU A 116 -0.24 12.99 -15.63
CA LEU A 116 0.36 12.10 -14.62
C LEU A 116 -0.57 10.92 -14.31
N ILE A 117 -0.09 9.69 -14.57
CA ILE A 117 -0.83 8.47 -14.25
C ILE A 117 -0.06 7.66 -13.22
N ILE A 118 -0.66 7.50 -12.05
CA ILE A 118 -0.12 6.72 -10.94
C ILE A 118 -0.95 5.46 -10.72
N CYS A 119 -0.29 4.33 -10.54
CA CYS A 119 -0.91 3.06 -10.15
C CYS A 119 -0.47 2.67 -8.74
N ASP A 120 -1.44 2.39 -7.87
CA ASP A 120 -1.19 1.82 -6.55
C ASP A 120 -2.18 0.68 -6.26
N THR A 121 -1.74 -0.32 -5.50
CA THR A 121 -2.56 -1.48 -5.12
C THR A 121 -3.11 -1.38 -3.69
N ALA A 122 -3.11 -0.20 -3.09
CA ALA A 122 -3.76 0.05 -1.81
C ALA A 122 -5.22 -0.39 -1.85
N HIS A 123 -5.63 -1.23 -0.90
CA HIS A 123 -6.95 -1.86 -0.89
C HIS A 123 -7.56 -1.96 0.51
N ASN A 124 -6.96 -1.35 1.50
CA ASN A 124 -7.49 -1.20 2.86
C ASN A 124 -7.47 0.27 3.29
N ILE A 125 -8.23 0.59 4.33
CA ILE A 125 -8.43 1.97 4.79
C ILE A 125 -7.10 2.67 5.12
N ALA A 126 -6.19 1.99 5.81
CA ALA A 126 -4.92 2.58 6.22
C ALA A 126 -4.04 2.92 5.01
N ALA A 127 -3.85 1.95 4.10
CA ALA A 127 -3.06 2.17 2.88
C ALA A 127 -3.69 3.23 1.96
N LEU A 128 -5.01 3.21 1.77
CA LEU A 128 -5.71 4.22 0.97
C LEU A 128 -5.55 5.63 1.53
N LYS A 129 -5.60 5.81 2.85
CA LYS A 129 -5.34 7.11 3.47
C LYS A 129 -3.95 7.64 3.15
N GLU A 130 -2.92 6.80 3.21
CA GLU A 130 -1.54 7.19 2.87
C GLU A 130 -1.42 7.61 1.40
N VAL A 131 -1.95 6.79 0.48
CA VAL A 131 -1.93 7.06 -0.96
C VAL A 131 -2.69 8.36 -1.29
N ILE A 132 -3.92 8.52 -0.79
CA ILE A 132 -4.73 9.70 -1.06
C ILE A 132 -4.11 10.94 -0.42
N SER A 133 -3.54 10.84 0.79
CA SER A 133 -2.83 11.96 1.42
C SER A 133 -1.63 12.44 0.62
N GLN A 134 -0.96 11.56 -0.10
CA GLN A 134 0.13 11.92 -1.01
C GLN A 134 -0.42 12.55 -2.30
N LEU A 135 -1.48 11.98 -2.89
CA LEU A 135 -2.10 12.49 -4.12
C LEU A 135 -2.59 13.93 -3.97
N ILE A 136 -3.31 14.25 -2.90
CA ILE A 136 -3.86 15.60 -2.70
C ILE A 136 -2.81 16.69 -2.42
N ARG A 137 -1.54 16.32 -2.25
CA ARG A 137 -0.42 17.27 -2.12
C ARG A 137 0.24 17.59 -3.46
N LEU A 138 -0.09 16.86 -4.51
CA LEU A 138 0.38 17.17 -5.86
C LEU A 138 -0.38 18.38 -6.41
N GLU A 139 0.27 19.12 -7.29
CA GLU A 139 -0.39 20.16 -8.09
C GLU A 139 -1.07 19.48 -9.28
N TYR A 140 -2.36 19.68 -9.44
CA TYR A 140 -3.15 19.18 -10.57
C TYR A 140 -4.33 20.12 -10.84
N SER A 141 -4.78 20.17 -12.08
CA SER A 141 -6.01 20.89 -12.47
C SER A 141 -7.23 20.04 -12.17
N LYS A 142 -7.18 18.75 -12.44
CA LYS A 142 -8.27 17.81 -12.21
C LYS A 142 -7.76 16.44 -11.83
N LEU A 143 -8.45 15.78 -10.90
CA LEU A 143 -8.09 14.47 -10.40
C LEU A 143 -9.12 13.42 -10.82
N TYR A 144 -8.65 12.35 -11.41
CA TYR A 144 -9.44 11.21 -11.87
C TYR A 144 -9.06 9.96 -11.09
N PHE A 145 -10.05 9.17 -10.69
CA PHE A 145 -9.83 7.88 -10.05
C PHE A 145 -10.42 6.75 -10.90
N ILE A 146 -9.61 5.75 -11.20
CA ILE A 146 -10.08 4.47 -11.73
C ILE A 146 -9.99 3.46 -10.59
N VAL A 147 -11.14 2.97 -10.11
CA VAL A 147 -11.20 2.11 -8.92
C VAL A 147 -11.98 0.84 -9.17
N GLY A 148 -11.50 -0.25 -8.58
CA GLY A 148 -12.18 -1.54 -8.53
C GLY A 148 -11.80 -2.27 -7.24
N PHE A 149 -12.75 -2.98 -6.65
CA PHE A 149 -12.59 -3.62 -5.34
C PHE A 149 -13.05 -5.08 -5.37
N SER A 150 -12.57 -5.85 -4.40
CA SER A 150 -13.09 -7.19 -4.11
C SER A 150 -14.30 -7.11 -3.16
N ASP A 151 -15.14 -8.15 -3.17
CA ASP A 151 -16.41 -8.21 -2.42
C ASP A 151 -16.24 -8.15 -0.90
N ASP A 152 -15.06 -8.52 -0.40
CA ASP A 152 -14.73 -8.56 1.03
C ASP A 152 -14.46 -7.20 1.67
N LYS A 153 -14.55 -6.09 0.91
CA LYS A 153 -14.20 -4.74 1.39
C LYS A 153 -15.40 -3.95 1.89
N ASP A 154 -15.21 -3.23 2.99
CA ASP A 154 -16.17 -2.26 3.54
C ASP A 154 -16.12 -0.97 2.68
N LEU A 155 -16.85 -0.98 1.58
CA LEU A 155 -16.83 0.11 0.61
C LEU A 155 -17.49 1.39 1.13
N ASP A 156 -18.38 1.31 2.09
CA ASP A 156 -18.98 2.51 2.69
C ASP A 156 -17.92 3.34 3.44
N LYS A 157 -17.07 2.66 4.22
CA LYS A 157 -15.95 3.34 4.88
C LYS A 157 -14.85 3.75 3.91
N ILE A 158 -14.57 2.92 2.91
CA ILE A 158 -13.53 3.19 1.91
C ILE A 158 -13.89 4.40 1.07
N SER A 159 -15.11 4.50 0.56
CA SER A 159 -15.53 5.61 -0.31
C SER A 159 -15.36 6.98 0.35
N LYS A 160 -15.57 7.07 1.67
CA LYS A 160 -15.43 8.32 2.44
C LYS A 160 -13.99 8.85 2.52
N ILE A 161 -12.97 8.02 2.21
CA ILE A 161 -11.57 8.43 2.17
C ILE A 161 -11.26 9.22 0.90
N PHE A 162 -11.95 8.90 -0.19
CA PHE A 162 -11.73 9.52 -1.49
C PHE A 162 -12.27 10.96 -1.54
N PRO A 163 -11.60 11.90 -2.25
CA PRO A 163 -12.04 13.29 -2.37
C PRO A 163 -13.39 13.40 -3.11
N GLU A 164 -14.24 14.34 -2.69
CA GLU A 164 -15.54 14.59 -3.37
C GLU A 164 -15.36 15.29 -4.72
N ASN A 165 -14.40 16.22 -4.80
CA ASN A 165 -14.13 17.02 -6.01
C ASN A 165 -13.20 16.28 -6.99
N SER A 166 -13.60 15.07 -7.39
CA SER A 166 -12.84 14.26 -8.35
C SER A 166 -13.82 13.49 -9.26
N GLU A 167 -13.33 13.03 -10.40
CA GLU A 167 -14.10 12.16 -11.29
C GLU A 167 -13.75 10.69 -11.08
N TYR A 168 -14.77 9.85 -11.04
CA TYR A 168 -14.61 8.42 -10.74
C TYR A 168 -14.99 7.53 -11.92
N TYR A 169 -14.15 6.54 -12.19
CA TYR A 169 -14.36 5.48 -13.17
C TYR A 169 -14.33 4.15 -12.44
N PHE A 170 -15.49 3.48 -12.38
CA PHE A 170 -15.65 2.24 -11.65
C PHE A 170 -15.47 1.05 -12.59
N VAL A 171 -14.58 0.13 -12.25
CA VAL A 171 -14.28 -1.06 -13.03
C VAL A 171 -14.42 -2.32 -12.18
N LYS A 172 -14.84 -3.42 -12.79
CA LYS A 172 -14.83 -4.72 -12.12
C LYS A 172 -13.44 -5.34 -12.26
N PRO A 173 -12.76 -5.70 -11.15
CA PRO A 173 -11.51 -6.44 -11.21
C PRO A 173 -11.71 -7.81 -11.87
N LYS A 174 -10.74 -8.23 -12.69
CA LYS A 174 -10.77 -9.56 -13.36
C LYS A 174 -10.31 -10.67 -12.41
N VAL A 175 -10.98 -10.81 -11.28
CA VAL A 175 -10.77 -11.86 -10.27
C VAL A 175 -12.14 -12.39 -9.83
N ASP A 176 -12.21 -13.65 -9.38
CA ASP A 176 -13.48 -14.32 -9.05
C ASP A 176 -14.31 -13.52 -8.02
N ARG A 177 -13.66 -12.91 -7.03
CA ARG A 177 -14.28 -12.07 -6.01
C ARG A 177 -14.31 -10.56 -6.37
N GLY A 178 -14.17 -10.21 -7.63
CA GLY A 178 -14.28 -8.82 -8.09
C GLY A 178 -15.70 -8.30 -7.96
N LYS A 179 -15.88 -7.23 -7.16
CA LYS A 179 -17.20 -6.61 -6.98
C LYS A 179 -17.69 -5.96 -8.25
N ASP A 180 -18.99 -6.05 -8.49
CA ASP A 180 -19.59 -5.44 -9.67
C ASP A 180 -19.41 -3.92 -9.67
N SER A 181 -19.09 -3.35 -10.83
CA SER A 181 -18.80 -1.92 -10.95
C SER A 181 -20.02 -1.04 -10.70
N GLN A 182 -21.23 -1.52 -10.95
CA GLN A 182 -22.46 -0.77 -10.64
C GLN A 182 -22.68 -0.70 -9.13
N ASP A 183 -22.44 -1.79 -8.39
CA ASP A 183 -22.55 -1.81 -6.92
C ASP A 183 -21.54 -0.84 -6.29
N VAL A 184 -20.28 -0.86 -6.78
CA VAL A 184 -19.25 0.09 -6.32
C VAL A 184 -19.68 1.52 -6.59
N LYS A 185 -20.19 1.81 -7.80
CA LYS A 185 -20.70 3.12 -8.18
C LYS A 185 -21.81 3.59 -7.23
N GLN A 186 -22.81 2.75 -6.94
CA GLN A 186 -23.93 3.12 -6.07
C GLN A 186 -23.43 3.51 -4.66
N ILE A 187 -22.50 2.74 -4.08
CA ILE A 187 -21.93 3.01 -2.76
C ILE A 187 -21.12 4.32 -2.78
N PHE A 188 -20.33 4.56 -3.80
CA PHE A 188 -19.56 5.80 -3.92
C PHE A 188 -20.47 7.02 -4.12
N GLN A 189 -21.51 6.90 -4.95
CA GLN A 189 -22.48 7.98 -5.18
C GLN A 189 -23.27 8.32 -3.91
N SER A 190 -23.66 7.35 -3.08
CA SER A 190 -24.31 7.63 -1.79
C SER A 190 -23.43 8.40 -0.81
N ASN A 191 -22.14 8.47 -1.06
CA ASN A 191 -21.16 9.25 -0.32
C ASN A 191 -20.61 10.45 -1.13
N ASN A 192 -21.35 10.97 -2.11
CA ASN A 192 -21.00 12.13 -2.95
C ASN A 192 -19.77 11.95 -3.87
N ARG A 193 -19.38 10.73 -4.23
CA ARG A 193 -18.31 10.43 -5.18
C ARG A 193 -18.92 10.03 -6.52
N ILE A 194 -19.06 11.02 -7.41
CA ILE A 194 -19.82 10.86 -8.65
C ILE A 194 -18.93 10.32 -9.77
N GLY A 195 -19.42 9.33 -10.50
CA GLY A 195 -18.67 8.74 -11.60
C GLY A 195 -19.47 7.81 -12.49
N ILE A 196 -18.79 7.19 -13.41
CA ILE A 196 -19.37 6.27 -14.40
C ILE A 196 -18.68 4.89 -14.34
N THR A 197 -19.38 3.86 -14.77
CA THR A 197 -18.80 2.52 -14.93
C THR A 197 -18.09 2.37 -16.27
N GLN A 198 -17.05 1.56 -16.30
CA GLN A 198 -16.33 1.18 -17.52
C GLN A 198 -16.05 -0.35 -17.51
N ASN A 199 -15.94 -0.94 -18.69
CA ASN A 199 -15.71 -2.39 -18.80
C ASN A 199 -14.26 -2.77 -18.44
N SER A 200 -13.31 -1.82 -18.53
CA SER A 200 -11.92 -2.07 -18.23
C SER A 200 -11.16 -0.80 -17.83
N VAL A 201 -10.01 -0.99 -17.16
CA VAL A 201 -9.08 0.09 -16.86
C VAL A 201 -8.61 0.80 -18.13
N ASN A 202 -8.35 0.06 -19.20
CA ASN A 202 -7.92 0.64 -20.48
C ASN A 202 -8.99 1.56 -21.10
N GLU A 203 -10.26 1.14 -21.05
CA GLU A 203 -11.35 1.98 -21.53
C GLU A 203 -11.48 3.27 -20.70
N ALA A 204 -11.37 3.16 -19.37
CA ALA A 204 -11.37 4.31 -18.48
C ALA A 204 -10.22 5.27 -18.79
N ILE A 205 -8.98 4.78 -18.94
CA ILE A 205 -7.83 5.59 -19.33
C ILE A 205 -8.06 6.27 -20.67
N ASN A 206 -8.55 5.54 -21.67
CA ASN A 206 -8.83 6.10 -22.99
C ASN A 206 -9.93 7.16 -22.96
N GLN A 207 -10.93 7.02 -22.09
CA GLN A 207 -11.97 8.03 -21.91
C GLN A 207 -11.41 9.27 -21.24
N ILE A 208 -10.63 9.13 -20.17
CA ILE A 208 -9.97 10.24 -19.46
C ILE A 208 -9.06 11.01 -20.43
N LYS A 209 -8.23 10.32 -21.22
CA LYS A 209 -7.31 10.95 -22.18
C LYS A 209 -7.96 11.81 -23.26
N LYS A 210 -9.26 11.65 -23.51
CA LYS A 210 -9.99 12.52 -24.47
C LYS A 210 -10.25 13.91 -23.91
N THR A 211 -10.31 14.06 -22.60
CA THR A 211 -10.70 15.31 -21.91
C THR A 211 -9.62 15.84 -20.97
N SER A 212 -8.67 15.01 -20.59
CA SER A 212 -7.57 15.41 -19.72
C SER A 212 -6.55 16.29 -20.44
N THR A 213 -5.92 17.16 -19.67
CA THR A 213 -4.80 18.00 -20.07
C THR A 213 -3.49 17.46 -19.48
N LYS A 214 -2.37 18.10 -19.82
CA LYS A 214 -1.07 17.72 -19.25
C LYS A 214 -0.94 18.00 -17.75
N ASP A 215 -1.79 18.88 -17.23
CA ASP A 215 -1.78 19.37 -15.85
C ASP A 215 -2.81 18.63 -14.96
N ASP A 216 -3.37 17.51 -15.43
CA ASP A 216 -4.33 16.66 -14.73
C ASP A 216 -3.64 15.44 -14.09
#